data_8503015e5be6cb17630d9cb18728ec94
#
_entry.id   8503015e5be6cb17630d9cb18728ec94
#
_cell.length_a   1.000
_cell.length_b   1.000
_cell.length_c   1.000
_cell.angle_alpha   90.00
_cell.angle_beta   90.00
_cell.angle_gamma   90.00
#
_symmetry.space_group_name_H-M   'P 1'
#
loop_
_entity.id
_entity.type
_entity.pdbx_description
1 polymer ?
#
loop_
_entity_poly.entity_id
_entity_poly.type
_entity_poly.pdbx_seq_one_letter_code
_entity_poly.pdbx_strand_id
1 'polypeptide(L)'
;ISIKSRLGGIPPAIFIGTVVVLLPIFTYITVANIHRQKQQHTKLLLEKSAALAKSVEAGARAGLKGGYWGKRKLQNLLVETALQPDIQYIAVTNTNGRILAHNNPDRIGEKHGQGLSLNQMLNDTDLKWRLVTLDETELFEGYGKFIPTMRLFGPFQQSEMRNGPHGSKSFPNKDTQLEDTVIFVGLDVSAIEAAAKSDLHQTIIMATILLLICFSGIIFVFMTHRYRTTEASLSQEIISSQRLASIGRLAAGVAHEVRNPLSSIKGFAIYLQQRFPDNPEDQEMSHILIQEVERLN
;
A
#
# COMPACT_ATOMS: atom_id res chain seq x y z
N ILE A 1 12.12 -32.96 27.03
CA ILE A 1 12.67 -32.76 25.66
C ILE A 1 12.41 -31.31 25.32
N SER A 2 13.47 -30.51 25.37
CA SER A 2 13.44 -29.04 25.34
C SER A 2 13.16 -28.50 23.94
N ILE A 3 12.04 -27.79 23.78
CA ILE A 3 11.67 -27.01 22.57
C ILE A 3 12.67 -25.84 22.33
N LYS A 4 13.50 -25.50 23.30
CA LYS A 4 14.51 -24.44 23.22
C LYS A 4 15.62 -24.63 22.16
N SER A 5 15.80 -25.84 21.63
CA SER A 5 16.92 -26.10 20.71
C SER A 5 16.62 -25.90 19.22
N ARG A 6 15.36 -25.77 18.80
CA ARG A 6 15.02 -25.65 17.37
C ARG A 6 14.87 -24.21 16.85
N LEU A 7 14.57 -23.24 17.69
CA LEU A 7 14.50 -21.82 17.27
C LEU A 7 15.86 -21.10 17.22
N GLY A 8 16.90 -21.78 17.68
CA GLY A 8 18.25 -21.21 17.80
C GLY A 8 19.12 -21.21 16.54
N GLY A 9 18.60 -21.69 15.40
CA GLY A 9 19.42 -22.00 14.23
C GLY A 9 19.22 -21.13 12.99
N ILE A 10 18.24 -20.18 12.97
CA ILE A 10 18.05 -19.33 11.78
C ILE A 10 19.08 -18.20 11.80
N PRO A 11 20.02 -18.15 10.83
CA PRO A 11 20.96 -17.07 10.75
C PRO A 11 20.24 -15.72 10.62
N PRO A 12 20.65 -14.65 11.30
CA PRO A 12 20.06 -13.31 11.18
C PRO A 12 20.02 -12.82 9.74
N ALA A 13 20.97 -13.28 8.91
CA ALA A 13 21.02 -12.98 7.48
C ALA A 13 19.78 -13.46 6.69
N ILE A 14 19.20 -14.61 7.05
CA ILE A 14 17.99 -15.12 6.39
C ILE A 14 16.78 -14.23 6.69
N PHE A 15 16.64 -13.77 7.94
CA PHE A 15 15.54 -12.88 8.32
C PHE A 15 15.67 -11.52 7.62
N ILE A 16 16.86 -10.92 7.62
CA ILE A 16 17.13 -9.67 6.90
C ILE A 16 16.90 -9.85 5.40
N GLY A 17 17.37 -10.94 4.82
CA GLY A 17 17.14 -11.27 3.41
C GLY A 17 15.65 -11.39 3.07
N THR A 18 14.86 -12.02 3.92
CA THR A 18 13.40 -12.14 3.74
C THR A 18 12.71 -10.77 3.76
N VAL A 19 13.07 -9.89 4.70
CA VAL A 19 12.53 -8.53 4.79
C VAL A 19 12.90 -7.71 3.55
N VAL A 20 14.16 -7.77 3.11
CA VAL A 20 14.65 -7.05 1.92
C VAL A 20 13.93 -7.48 0.64
N VAL A 21 13.51 -8.74 0.54
CA VAL A 21 12.75 -9.25 -0.63
C VAL A 21 11.26 -8.94 -0.51
N LEU A 22 10.65 -9.14 0.67
CA LEU A 22 9.21 -8.97 0.84
C LEU A 22 8.77 -7.50 0.78
N LEU A 23 9.57 -6.57 1.29
CA LEU A 23 9.21 -5.16 1.37
C LEU A 23 9.00 -4.53 -0.02
N PRO A 24 9.90 -4.68 -1.02
CA PRO A 24 9.66 -4.16 -2.37
C PRO A 24 8.49 -4.86 -3.08
N ILE A 25 8.30 -6.18 -2.87
CA ILE A 25 7.17 -6.91 -3.44
C ILE A 25 5.86 -6.36 -2.90
N PHE A 26 5.76 -6.16 -1.59
CA PHE A 26 4.57 -5.59 -0.97
C PHE A 26 4.29 -4.16 -1.46
N THR A 27 5.34 -3.33 -1.55
CA THR A 27 5.21 -1.96 -2.09
C THR A 27 4.70 -1.97 -3.53
N TYR A 28 5.24 -2.85 -4.36
CA TYR A 28 4.81 -3.00 -5.75
C TYR A 28 3.33 -3.42 -5.83
N ILE A 29 2.92 -4.44 -5.06
CA ILE A 29 1.53 -4.91 -5.03
C ILE A 29 0.58 -3.80 -4.58
N THR A 30 0.96 -3.04 -3.55
CA THR A 30 0.16 -1.92 -3.02
C THR A 30 -0.04 -0.83 -4.08
N VAL A 31 1.04 -0.38 -4.72
CA VAL A 31 0.98 0.65 -5.79
C VAL A 31 0.17 0.15 -6.99
N ALA A 32 0.39 -1.10 -7.41
CA ALA A 32 -0.36 -1.72 -8.50
C ALA A 32 -1.86 -1.83 -8.18
N ASN A 33 -2.22 -2.15 -6.93
CA ASN A 33 -3.61 -2.23 -6.48
C ASN A 33 -4.30 -0.87 -6.51
N ILE A 34 -3.65 0.19 -6.01
CA ILE A 34 -4.18 1.57 -6.07
C ILE A 34 -4.43 1.99 -7.52
N HIS A 35 -3.49 1.67 -8.42
CA HIS A 35 -3.64 2.03 -9.83
C HIS A 35 -4.79 1.28 -10.51
N ARG A 36 -4.96 0.00 -10.21
CA ARG A 36 -6.08 -0.82 -10.70
C ARG A 36 -7.43 -0.31 -10.19
N GLN A 37 -7.54 0.01 -8.91
CA GLN A 37 -8.77 0.58 -8.33
C GLN A 37 -9.17 1.87 -9.05
N LYS A 38 -8.24 2.81 -9.26
CA LYS A 38 -8.53 4.06 -9.96
C LYS A 38 -9.04 3.83 -11.38
N GLN A 39 -8.46 2.90 -12.12
CA GLN A 39 -8.93 2.54 -13.46
C GLN A 39 -10.33 1.89 -13.42
N GLN A 40 -10.57 1.00 -12.46
CA GLN A 40 -11.88 0.35 -12.30
C GLN A 40 -12.98 1.34 -11.98
N HIS A 41 -12.73 2.31 -11.08
CA HIS A 41 -13.69 3.36 -10.75
C HIS A 41 -14.06 4.23 -11.96
N THR A 42 -13.05 4.68 -12.71
CA THR A 42 -13.27 5.45 -13.94
C THR A 42 -14.10 4.66 -14.97
N LYS A 43 -13.77 3.38 -15.16
CA LYS A 43 -14.51 2.51 -16.07
C LYS A 43 -15.95 2.32 -15.64
N LEU A 44 -16.21 2.10 -14.37
CA LEU A 44 -17.55 1.92 -13.79
C LEU A 44 -18.40 3.19 -13.96
N LEU A 45 -17.84 4.37 -13.73
CA LEU A 45 -18.52 5.65 -13.97
C LEU A 45 -18.84 5.84 -15.45
N LEU A 46 -17.93 5.48 -16.34
CA LEU A 46 -18.16 5.56 -17.78
C LEU A 46 -19.26 4.59 -18.23
N GLU A 47 -19.24 3.35 -17.78
CA GLU A 47 -20.28 2.37 -18.06
C GLU A 47 -21.64 2.82 -17.53
N LYS A 48 -21.67 3.40 -16.32
CA LYS A 48 -22.90 3.95 -15.74
C LYS A 48 -23.44 5.13 -16.53
N SER A 49 -22.58 6.10 -16.89
CA SER A 49 -23.02 7.23 -17.72
C SER A 49 -23.51 6.80 -19.10
N ALA A 50 -22.85 5.77 -19.70
CA ALA A 50 -23.29 5.19 -20.96
C ALA A 50 -24.66 4.49 -20.84
N ALA A 51 -24.87 3.74 -19.76
CA ALA A 51 -26.17 3.08 -19.51
C ALA A 51 -27.29 4.10 -19.30
N LEU A 52 -27.00 5.19 -18.55
CA LEU A 52 -27.96 6.27 -18.35
C LEU A 52 -28.27 7.00 -19.67
N ALA A 53 -27.28 7.34 -20.47
CA ALA A 53 -27.47 7.97 -21.77
C ALA A 53 -28.34 7.11 -22.70
N LYS A 54 -28.06 5.79 -22.77
CA LYS A 54 -28.84 4.83 -23.52
C LYS A 54 -30.28 4.68 -22.99
N SER A 55 -30.44 4.71 -21.65
CA SER A 55 -31.78 4.65 -21.04
C SER A 55 -32.62 5.88 -21.38
N VAL A 56 -32.04 7.07 -21.29
CA VAL A 56 -32.68 8.32 -21.69
C VAL A 56 -33.04 8.30 -23.20
N GLU A 57 -32.13 7.81 -24.04
CA GLU A 57 -32.35 7.67 -25.46
C GLU A 57 -33.50 6.70 -25.77
N ALA A 58 -33.54 5.55 -25.11
CA ALA A 58 -34.61 4.56 -25.25
C ALA A 58 -35.96 5.11 -24.75
N GLY A 59 -35.99 5.80 -23.62
CA GLY A 59 -37.16 6.44 -23.06
C GLY A 59 -37.69 7.56 -23.98
N ALA A 60 -36.80 8.36 -24.56
CA ALA A 60 -37.13 9.36 -25.54
C ALA A 60 -37.78 8.75 -26.77
N ARG A 61 -37.22 7.64 -27.30
CA ARG A 61 -37.84 6.91 -28.45
C ARG A 61 -39.23 6.37 -28.13
N ALA A 62 -39.42 5.77 -26.96
CA ALA A 62 -40.71 5.20 -26.56
C ALA A 62 -41.80 6.28 -26.36
N GLY A 63 -41.37 7.44 -25.82
CA GLY A 63 -42.29 8.55 -25.53
C GLY A 63 -42.75 9.37 -26.74
N LEU A 64 -42.08 9.23 -27.89
CA LEU A 64 -42.23 10.13 -29.06
C LEU A 64 -43.28 9.74 -30.08
N LYS A 65 -44.03 8.67 -29.85
CA LYS A 65 -45.12 8.26 -30.80
C LYS A 65 -46.26 9.27 -30.95
N GLY A 66 -46.20 10.45 -30.32
CA GLY A 66 -47.28 11.45 -30.34
C GLY A 66 -46.79 12.90 -30.46
N GLY A 67 -46.12 13.27 -31.54
CA GLY A 67 -45.92 14.66 -32.02
C GLY A 67 -45.49 15.71 -30.96
N TYR A 68 -46.39 16.61 -30.66
CA TYR A 68 -46.19 17.84 -29.87
C TYR A 68 -45.68 17.64 -28.39
N TRP A 69 -45.79 16.44 -27.83
CA TRP A 69 -45.48 16.12 -26.44
C TRP A 69 -44.03 15.67 -26.21
N GLY A 70 -43.25 15.53 -27.25
CA GLY A 70 -41.90 14.93 -27.18
C GLY A 70 -40.94 15.68 -26.26
N LYS A 71 -40.87 17.03 -26.37
CA LYS A 71 -39.97 17.88 -25.58
C LYS A 71 -40.33 17.82 -24.08
N ARG A 72 -41.64 17.87 -23.75
CA ARG A 72 -42.10 17.83 -22.36
C ARG A 72 -41.88 16.46 -21.71
N LYS A 73 -42.08 15.38 -22.50
CA LYS A 73 -41.78 14.02 -22.02
C LYS A 73 -40.30 13.78 -21.80
N LEU A 74 -39.44 14.26 -22.72
CA LEU A 74 -38.01 14.20 -22.52
C LEU A 74 -37.59 14.96 -21.26
N GLN A 75 -38.11 16.18 -21.05
CA GLN A 75 -37.87 16.96 -19.87
C GLN A 75 -38.23 16.22 -18.58
N ASN A 76 -39.41 15.62 -18.51
CA ASN A 76 -39.87 14.83 -17.37
C ASN A 76 -38.98 13.58 -17.16
N LEU A 77 -38.59 12.90 -18.23
CA LEU A 77 -37.69 11.76 -18.16
C LEU A 77 -36.33 12.14 -17.57
N LEU A 78 -35.78 13.30 -17.98
CA LEU A 78 -34.51 13.79 -17.40
C LEU A 78 -34.66 14.09 -15.91
N VAL A 79 -35.76 14.73 -15.53
CA VAL A 79 -36.05 15.02 -14.10
C VAL A 79 -36.16 13.73 -13.28
N GLU A 80 -36.95 12.77 -13.77
CA GLU A 80 -37.14 11.48 -13.10
C GLU A 80 -35.82 10.69 -13.01
N THR A 81 -35.04 10.66 -14.07
CA THR A 81 -33.75 9.95 -14.08
C THR A 81 -32.76 10.60 -13.13
N ALA A 82 -32.77 11.92 -13.00
CA ALA A 82 -31.89 12.67 -12.13
C ALA A 82 -32.29 12.62 -10.62
N LEU A 83 -33.39 11.94 -10.27
CA LEU A 83 -33.73 11.66 -8.86
C LEU A 83 -32.78 10.65 -8.20
N GLN A 84 -31.96 9.93 -8.97
CA GLN A 84 -30.93 9.05 -8.40
C GLN A 84 -29.87 9.89 -7.69
N PRO A 85 -29.44 9.51 -6.47
CA PRO A 85 -28.66 10.37 -5.58
C PRO A 85 -27.27 10.72 -6.11
N ASP A 86 -26.75 9.96 -7.05
CA ASP A 86 -25.44 10.14 -7.64
C ASP A 86 -25.46 10.84 -9.02
N ILE A 87 -26.65 11.27 -9.48
CA ILE A 87 -26.81 12.05 -10.71
C ILE A 87 -27.00 13.51 -10.35
N GLN A 88 -26.01 14.34 -10.68
CA GLN A 88 -26.09 15.79 -10.45
C GLN A 88 -26.89 16.47 -11.55
N TYR A 89 -26.63 16.09 -12.79
CA TYR A 89 -27.40 16.60 -13.93
C TYR A 89 -27.38 15.68 -15.15
N ILE A 90 -28.41 15.85 -15.96
CA ILE A 90 -28.49 15.29 -17.31
C ILE A 90 -28.89 16.44 -18.22
N ALA A 91 -28.07 16.70 -19.24
CA ALA A 91 -28.36 17.77 -20.24
C ALA A 91 -28.28 17.22 -21.64
N VAL A 92 -29.14 17.74 -22.51
CA VAL A 92 -29.08 17.51 -23.94
C VAL A 92 -28.85 18.85 -24.63
N THR A 93 -27.81 18.93 -25.46
CA THR A 93 -27.44 20.15 -26.17
C THR A 93 -27.48 19.95 -27.68
N ASN A 94 -27.52 21.06 -28.42
CA ASN A 94 -27.18 21.05 -29.83
C ASN A 94 -25.66 21.12 -30.05
N THR A 95 -25.24 21.05 -31.30
CA THR A 95 -23.81 21.16 -31.72
C THR A 95 -23.13 22.46 -31.35
N ASN A 96 -23.90 23.52 -31.10
CA ASN A 96 -23.39 24.82 -30.64
C ASN A 96 -23.27 24.90 -29.13
N GLY A 97 -23.55 23.81 -28.40
CA GLY A 97 -23.49 23.74 -26.95
C GLY A 97 -24.69 24.36 -26.24
N ARG A 98 -25.76 24.77 -26.96
CA ARG A 98 -26.95 25.30 -26.31
C ARG A 98 -27.79 24.18 -25.72
N ILE A 99 -28.15 24.29 -24.45
CA ILE A 99 -28.98 23.32 -23.72
C ILE A 99 -30.40 23.35 -24.27
N LEU A 100 -30.84 22.21 -24.74
CA LEU A 100 -32.20 21.98 -25.29
C LEU A 100 -33.14 21.37 -24.25
N ALA A 101 -32.59 20.49 -23.37
CA ALA A 101 -33.28 19.90 -22.25
C ALA A 101 -32.29 19.67 -21.10
N HIS A 102 -32.76 19.81 -19.86
CA HIS A 102 -31.94 19.66 -18.66
C HIS A 102 -32.85 19.23 -17.51
N ASN A 103 -32.34 18.40 -16.54
CA ASN A 103 -33.13 18.05 -15.36
C ASN A 103 -33.56 19.28 -14.53
N ASN A 104 -32.74 20.35 -14.49
CA ASN A 104 -33.15 21.66 -14.01
C ASN A 104 -33.62 22.54 -15.16
N PRO A 105 -34.96 22.87 -15.27
CA PRO A 105 -35.50 23.66 -16.36
C PRO A 105 -34.93 25.05 -16.53
N ASP A 106 -34.41 25.66 -15.46
CA ASP A 106 -33.86 27.02 -15.44
C ASP A 106 -32.61 27.16 -16.31
N ARG A 107 -31.92 26.04 -16.50
CA ARG A 107 -30.66 26.00 -17.31
C ARG A 107 -30.91 25.83 -18.80
N ILE A 108 -32.16 25.69 -19.23
CA ILE A 108 -32.48 25.51 -20.65
C ILE A 108 -32.15 26.82 -21.41
N GLY A 109 -31.37 26.69 -22.46
CA GLY A 109 -30.93 27.81 -23.30
C GLY A 109 -29.54 28.33 -22.95
N GLU A 110 -28.98 27.96 -21.80
CA GLU A 110 -27.57 28.25 -21.44
C GLU A 110 -26.62 27.48 -22.37
N LYS A 111 -25.34 27.88 -22.34
CA LYS A 111 -24.27 27.18 -23.04
C LYS A 111 -23.60 26.17 -22.11
N HIS A 112 -23.48 24.93 -22.57
CA HIS A 112 -22.77 23.85 -21.91
C HIS A 112 -21.76 23.19 -22.85
N GLY A 113 -20.78 22.48 -22.31
CA GLY A 113 -19.75 21.82 -23.11
C GLY A 113 -18.66 22.78 -23.61
N GLN A 114 -18.40 23.88 -22.89
CA GLN A 114 -17.31 24.80 -23.25
C GLN A 114 -15.97 24.04 -23.31
N GLY A 115 -15.16 24.35 -24.34
CA GLY A 115 -13.87 23.72 -24.59
C GLY A 115 -13.96 22.36 -25.33
N LEU A 116 -15.14 21.88 -25.67
CA LEU A 116 -15.34 20.65 -26.43
C LEU A 116 -15.66 20.93 -27.90
N SER A 117 -15.03 20.19 -28.80
CA SER A 117 -15.39 20.20 -30.24
C SER A 117 -16.59 19.29 -30.50
N LEU A 118 -17.81 19.75 -30.16
CA LEU A 118 -19.02 18.96 -30.23
C LEU A 118 -19.28 18.37 -31.63
N ASN A 119 -18.92 19.08 -32.69
CA ASN A 119 -19.05 18.60 -34.08
C ASN A 119 -18.18 17.37 -34.38
N GLN A 120 -17.00 17.24 -33.76
CA GLN A 120 -16.12 16.07 -33.94
C GLN A 120 -16.69 14.82 -33.23
N MET A 121 -17.45 15.02 -32.17
CA MET A 121 -18.05 13.93 -31.38
C MET A 121 -19.19 13.23 -32.06
N LEU A 122 -19.79 13.84 -33.03
CA LEU A 122 -20.89 13.24 -33.78
C LEU A 122 -20.46 12.04 -34.61
N ASN A 123 -19.19 11.94 -34.95
CA ASN A 123 -18.60 10.83 -35.69
C ASN A 123 -18.17 9.68 -34.78
N ASP A 124 -18.16 9.90 -33.46
CA ASP A 124 -17.72 8.92 -32.47
C ASP A 124 -18.93 8.22 -31.85
N THR A 125 -18.90 6.90 -31.82
CA THR A 125 -20.00 6.08 -31.28
C THR A 125 -19.88 5.88 -29.79
N ASP A 126 -18.65 6.10 -29.23
CA ASP A 126 -18.34 5.84 -27.85
C ASP A 126 -18.52 7.09 -26.99
N LEU A 127 -19.03 6.92 -25.78
CA LEU A 127 -19.06 7.97 -24.77
C LEU A 127 -17.65 8.35 -24.36
N LYS A 128 -17.39 9.66 -24.33
CA LYS A 128 -16.18 10.26 -23.74
C LYS A 128 -16.50 10.78 -22.36
N TRP A 129 -15.48 11.05 -21.59
CA TRP A 129 -15.63 11.58 -20.25
C TRP A 129 -14.60 12.68 -19.96
N ARG A 130 -14.91 13.52 -19.00
CA ARG A 130 -14.01 14.50 -18.39
C ARG A 130 -14.40 14.77 -16.95
N LEU A 131 -13.48 15.32 -16.18
CA LEU A 131 -13.79 15.87 -14.86
C LEU A 131 -14.17 17.36 -15.03
N VAL A 132 -15.25 17.76 -14.38
CA VAL A 132 -15.77 19.14 -14.40
C VAL A 132 -16.03 19.56 -12.96
N THR A 133 -15.59 20.77 -12.60
CA THR A 133 -15.92 21.33 -11.28
C THR A 133 -17.19 22.16 -11.41
N LEU A 134 -18.19 21.82 -10.63
CA LEU A 134 -19.45 22.54 -10.49
C LEU A 134 -19.68 22.84 -9.01
N ASP A 135 -19.83 24.12 -8.65
CA ASP A 135 -20.11 24.55 -7.26
C ASP A 135 -19.14 23.94 -6.23
N GLU A 136 -17.83 23.97 -6.53
CA GLU A 136 -16.72 23.41 -5.73
C GLU A 136 -16.68 21.88 -5.64
N THR A 137 -17.60 21.15 -6.27
CA THR A 137 -17.58 19.71 -6.34
C THR A 137 -17.03 19.21 -7.68
N GLU A 138 -16.13 18.20 -7.62
CA GLU A 138 -15.70 17.49 -8.82
C GLU A 138 -16.77 16.52 -9.27
N LEU A 139 -17.13 16.60 -10.54
CA LEU A 139 -18.13 15.76 -11.19
C LEU A 139 -17.48 14.98 -12.34
N PHE A 140 -17.87 13.72 -12.48
CA PHE A 140 -17.56 12.93 -13.66
C PHE A 140 -18.61 13.21 -14.72
N GLU A 141 -18.25 13.89 -15.80
CA GLU A 141 -19.14 14.18 -16.92
C GLU A 141 -18.88 13.19 -18.06
N GLY A 142 -19.82 12.27 -18.28
CA GLY A 142 -19.88 11.45 -19.48
C GLY A 142 -20.66 12.17 -20.56
N TYR A 143 -20.15 12.20 -21.79
CA TYR A 143 -20.81 12.88 -22.92
C TYR A 143 -20.65 12.10 -24.21
N GLY A 144 -21.67 12.18 -25.07
CA GLY A 144 -21.65 11.50 -26.37
C GLY A 144 -22.83 11.87 -27.25
N LYS A 145 -22.86 11.28 -28.44
CA LYS A 145 -23.93 11.52 -29.41
C LYS A 145 -25.24 11.03 -28.84
N PHE A 146 -26.29 11.86 -28.97
CA PHE A 146 -27.65 11.52 -28.62
C PHE A 146 -28.50 11.41 -29.91
N ILE A 147 -29.03 10.23 -30.20
CA ILE A 147 -29.79 9.96 -31.42
C ILE A 147 -31.25 9.68 -31.05
N PRO A 148 -32.05 10.70 -30.86
CA PRO A 148 -33.48 10.53 -30.80
C PRO A 148 -33.99 10.20 -32.22
N THR A 149 -34.68 9.10 -32.40
CA THR A 149 -35.16 8.63 -33.73
C THR A 149 -36.30 9.48 -34.30
N MET A 150 -36.72 10.55 -33.62
CA MET A 150 -37.73 11.51 -34.10
C MET A 150 -37.33 12.96 -33.79
N ARG A 151 -37.81 13.90 -34.60
CA ARG A 151 -37.63 15.34 -34.45
C ARG A 151 -38.15 15.87 -33.12
N LEU A 152 -37.30 15.90 -32.10
CA LEU A 152 -37.62 16.47 -30.79
C LEU A 152 -37.64 18.01 -30.82
N PHE A 153 -36.83 18.62 -31.67
CA PHE A 153 -36.48 20.03 -31.65
C PHE A 153 -36.62 20.72 -33.03
N GLY A 154 -37.49 20.23 -33.90
CA GLY A 154 -37.76 20.88 -35.19
C GLY A 154 -38.34 22.29 -35.04
N PRO A 155 -38.16 23.19 -36.04
CA PRO A 155 -38.67 24.55 -35.98
C PRO A 155 -40.17 24.55 -35.79
N PHE A 156 -40.61 25.38 -34.84
CA PHE A 156 -42.01 25.65 -34.58
C PHE A 156 -42.53 26.49 -35.74
N GLN A 157 -43.17 25.87 -36.73
CA GLN A 157 -44.00 26.62 -37.65
C GLN A 157 -45.31 26.96 -36.93
N GLN A 158 -45.44 28.22 -36.52
CA GLN A 158 -46.76 28.80 -36.32
C GLN A 158 -47.50 28.68 -37.64
N SER A 159 -48.30 27.61 -37.76
CA SER A 159 -49.36 27.58 -38.77
C SER A 159 -50.42 28.54 -38.31
N GLU A 160 -50.31 29.82 -38.75
CA GLU A 160 -51.47 30.66 -38.84
C GLU A 160 -52.58 29.85 -39.56
N MET A 161 -53.68 29.66 -38.84
CA MET A 161 -54.95 29.14 -39.46
C MET A 161 -55.35 30.11 -40.55
N ARG A 162 -54.88 29.85 -41.73
CA ARG A 162 -55.49 30.49 -42.94
C ARG A 162 -56.56 29.53 -43.45
N ASN A 163 -57.83 29.82 -43.09
CA ASN A 163 -58.97 29.25 -43.67
C ASN A 163 -58.94 29.48 -45.19
N GLY A 164 -58.75 28.40 -45.96
CA GLY A 164 -58.95 28.41 -47.43
C GLY A 164 -59.43 27.02 -47.86
N PRO A 165 -60.57 26.94 -48.65
CA PRO A 165 -61.13 25.70 -49.09
C PRO A 165 -60.47 25.25 -50.41
N HIS A 166 -59.37 24.59 -50.36
CA HIS A 166 -58.82 23.64 -51.34
C HIS A 166 -57.46 23.17 -50.93
N GLY A 167 -57.40 21.95 -50.41
CA GLY A 167 -56.19 21.35 -49.87
C GLY A 167 -55.23 20.93 -50.97
N SER A 168 -54.11 21.61 -51.03
CA SER A 168 -52.88 21.01 -51.51
C SER A 168 -52.08 20.59 -50.30
N LYS A 169 -51.97 19.29 -50.06
CA LYS A 169 -51.07 18.70 -49.06
C LYS A 169 -49.63 18.91 -49.52
N SER A 170 -49.06 20.08 -49.18
CA SER A 170 -47.63 20.30 -49.29
C SER A 170 -46.99 19.45 -48.21
N PHE A 171 -46.39 18.35 -48.62
CA PHE A 171 -45.48 17.59 -47.73
C PHE A 171 -44.28 18.48 -47.38
N PRO A 172 -43.91 18.65 -46.12
CA PRO A 172 -42.79 19.45 -45.76
C PRO A 172 -41.52 18.91 -46.41
N ASN A 173 -40.77 19.83 -46.99
CA ASN A 173 -39.51 19.63 -47.69
C ASN A 173 -38.55 18.73 -46.91
N LYS A 174 -37.90 17.80 -47.61
CA LYS A 174 -37.08 16.69 -47.14
C LYS A 174 -35.71 17.12 -46.53
N ASP A 175 -35.45 18.42 -46.44
CA ASP A 175 -34.15 18.96 -46.08
C ASP A 175 -34.07 19.59 -44.68
N THR A 176 -34.95 19.20 -43.75
CA THR A 176 -34.77 19.58 -42.36
C THR A 176 -33.78 18.58 -41.73
N GLN A 177 -32.48 18.91 -41.76
CA GLN A 177 -31.44 18.18 -41.09
C GLN A 177 -31.86 17.93 -39.63
N LEU A 178 -31.82 16.67 -39.23
CA LEU A 178 -31.87 16.31 -37.80
C LEU A 178 -30.78 17.11 -37.12
N GLU A 179 -31.11 18.05 -36.23
CA GLU A 179 -30.12 18.69 -35.42
C GLU A 179 -29.39 17.59 -34.62
N ASP A 180 -28.13 17.40 -34.93
CA ASP A 180 -27.28 16.52 -34.17
C ASP A 180 -27.22 17.01 -32.72
N THR A 181 -27.51 16.13 -31.80
CA THR A 181 -27.59 16.45 -30.37
C THR A 181 -26.57 15.64 -29.58
N VAL A 182 -26.10 16.21 -28.47
CA VAL A 182 -25.15 15.62 -27.56
C VAL A 182 -25.79 15.51 -26.19
N ILE A 183 -25.67 14.35 -25.56
CA ILE A 183 -26.09 14.15 -24.16
C ILE A 183 -24.90 14.28 -23.24
N PHE A 184 -25.11 14.91 -22.10
CA PHE A 184 -24.19 15.06 -21.00
C PHE A 184 -24.83 14.44 -19.76
N VAL A 185 -24.05 13.63 -19.03
CA VAL A 185 -24.46 13.00 -17.76
C VAL A 185 -23.40 13.33 -16.72
N GLY A 186 -23.75 14.18 -15.77
CA GLY A 186 -22.88 14.56 -14.64
C GLY A 186 -23.15 13.65 -13.45
N LEU A 187 -22.17 12.89 -13.04
CA LEU A 187 -22.19 12.00 -11.88
C LEU A 187 -21.38 12.57 -10.74
N ASP A 188 -21.92 12.48 -9.52
CA ASP A 188 -21.20 12.81 -8.30
C ASP A 188 -20.15 11.76 -8.00
N VAL A 189 -18.90 12.18 -7.87
CA VAL A 189 -17.78 11.31 -7.52
C VAL A 189 -17.46 11.32 -6.03
N SER A 190 -18.11 12.17 -5.24
CA SER A 190 -17.81 12.37 -3.80
C SER A 190 -17.91 11.07 -2.99
N ALA A 191 -18.93 10.27 -3.21
CA ALA A 191 -19.10 8.98 -2.54
C ALA A 191 -18.00 7.97 -2.93
N ILE A 192 -17.58 7.98 -4.20
CA ILE A 192 -16.52 7.11 -4.72
C ILE A 192 -15.17 7.56 -4.21
N GLU A 193 -14.94 8.88 -4.17
CA GLU A 193 -13.70 9.44 -3.59
C GLU A 193 -13.61 9.19 -2.08
N ALA A 194 -14.71 9.30 -1.35
CA ALA A 194 -14.75 8.95 0.07
C ALA A 194 -14.41 7.48 0.30
N ALA A 195 -14.97 6.57 -0.50
CA ALA A 195 -14.64 5.15 -0.46
C ALA A 195 -13.16 4.91 -0.81
N ALA A 196 -12.65 5.54 -1.87
CA ALA A 196 -11.24 5.43 -2.26
C ALA A 196 -10.28 5.97 -1.21
N LYS A 197 -10.62 7.07 -0.53
CA LYS A 197 -9.84 7.61 0.61
C LYS A 197 -9.85 6.64 1.79
N SER A 198 -10.98 6.01 2.09
CA SER A 198 -11.08 4.98 3.14
C SER A 198 -10.20 3.77 2.84
N ASP A 199 -10.23 3.26 1.61
CA ASP A 199 -9.41 2.14 1.15
C ASP A 199 -7.92 2.48 1.18
N LEU A 200 -7.55 3.70 0.79
CA LEU A 200 -6.18 4.21 0.90
C LEU A 200 -5.71 4.26 2.35
N HIS A 201 -6.56 4.76 3.26
CA HIS A 201 -6.26 4.80 4.70
C HIS A 201 -6.03 3.39 5.26
N GLN A 202 -6.89 2.45 4.93
CA GLN A 202 -6.76 1.05 5.33
C GLN A 202 -5.47 0.42 4.78
N THR A 203 -5.12 0.71 3.54
CA THR A 203 -3.88 0.24 2.91
C THR A 203 -2.65 0.81 3.61
N ILE A 204 -2.64 2.10 3.96
CA ILE A 204 -1.55 2.75 4.72
C ILE A 204 -1.42 2.13 6.12
N ILE A 205 -2.53 1.89 6.81
CA ILE A 205 -2.52 1.24 8.13
C ILE A 205 -1.90 -0.15 8.04
N MET A 206 -2.32 -0.97 7.08
CA MET A 206 -1.76 -2.31 6.87
C MET A 206 -0.26 -2.27 6.54
N ALA A 207 0.17 -1.34 5.70
CA ALA A 207 1.59 -1.14 5.38
C ALA A 207 2.40 -0.73 6.62
N THR A 208 1.85 0.15 7.45
CA THR A 208 2.50 0.62 8.69
C THR A 208 2.64 -0.53 9.70
N ILE A 209 1.58 -1.34 9.88
CA ILE A 209 1.62 -2.51 10.76
C ILE A 209 2.70 -3.51 10.29
N LEU A 210 2.76 -3.78 8.98
CA LEU A 210 3.76 -4.68 8.41
C LEU A 210 5.19 -4.16 8.65
N LEU A 211 5.42 -2.87 8.45
CA LEU A 211 6.70 -2.21 8.73
C LEU A 211 7.10 -2.34 10.21
N LEU A 212 6.16 -2.14 11.13
CA LEU A 212 6.40 -2.29 12.56
C LEU A 212 6.75 -3.74 12.94
N ILE A 213 6.08 -4.72 12.35
CA ILE A 213 6.40 -6.15 12.56
C ILE A 213 7.81 -6.46 12.05
N CYS A 214 8.18 -5.99 10.86
CA CYS A 214 9.52 -6.17 10.30
C CYS A 214 10.58 -5.51 11.20
N PHE A 215 10.36 -4.28 11.65
CA PHE A 215 11.27 -3.55 12.54
C PHE A 215 11.44 -4.24 13.90
N SER A 216 10.33 -4.71 14.50
CA SER A 216 10.34 -5.50 15.73
C SER A 216 11.15 -6.80 15.56
N GLY A 217 10.99 -7.48 14.43
CA GLY A 217 11.79 -8.68 14.13
C GLY A 217 13.28 -8.40 14.00
N ILE A 218 13.67 -7.30 13.38
CA ILE A 218 15.08 -6.89 13.27
C ILE A 218 15.67 -6.61 14.66
N ILE A 219 14.95 -5.87 15.51
CA ILE A 219 15.37 -5.60 16.89
C ILE A 219 15.53 -6.91 17.67
N PHE A 220 14.57 -7.82 17.54
CA PHE A 220 14.61 -9.12 18.22
C PHE A 220 15.84 -9.94 17.80
N VAL A 221 16.14 -10.01 16.51
CA VAL A 221 17.32 -10.69 15.99
C VAL A 221 18.60 -10.04 16.50
N PHE A 222 18.68 -8.71 16.49
CA PHE A 222 19.85 -7.97 16.99
C PHE A 222 20.06 -8.21 18.49
N MET A 223 18.99 -8.21 19.27
CA MET A 223 19.04 -8.45 20.71
C MET A 223 19.49 -9.88 21.04
N THR A 224 18.94 -10.88 20.36
CA THR A 224 19.35 -12.27 20.54
C THR A 224 20.81 -12.52 20.15
N HIS A 225 21.29 -11.85 19.11
CA HIS A 225 22.70 -11.92 18.71
C HIS A 225 23.61 -11.32 19.80
N ARG A 226 23.26 -10.16 20.35
CA ARG A 226 24.02 -9.55 21.46
C ARG A 226 24.06 -10.43 22.71
N TYR A 227 22.93 -11.02 23.09
CA TYR A 227 22.89 -11.92 24.24
C TYR A 227 23.83 -13.12 24.07
N ARG A 228 23.88 -13.75 22.90
CA ARG A 228 24.76 -14.89 22.63
C ARG A 228 26.23 -14.53 22.68
N THR A 229 26.66 -13.38 22.18
CA THR A 229 28.04 -12.93 22.23
C THR A 229 28.47 -12.67 23.66
N THR A 230 27.61 -12.10 24.49
CA THR A 230 27.89 -11.84 25.91
C THR A 230 27.98 -13.13 26.72
N GLU A 231 27.11 -14.11 26.51
CA GLU A 231 27.17 -15.43 27.16
C GLU A 231 28.48 -16.18 26.80
N ALA A 232 28.90 -16.11 25.54
CA ALA A 232 30.13 -16.76 25.08
C ALA A 232 31.36 -16.15 25.74
N SER A 233 31.42 -14.82 25.90
CA SER A 233 32.54 -14.15 26.58
C SER A 233 32.58 -14.45 28.08
N LEU A 234 31.46 -14.43 28.76
CA LEU A 234 31.35 -14.78 30.18
C LEU A 234 31.75 -16.24 30.45
N SER A 235 31.35 -17.17 29.62
CA SER A 235 31.73 -18.58 29.77
C SER A 235 33.23 -18.81 29.56
N GLN A 236 33.86 -18.10 28.63
CA GLN A 236 35.31 -18.13 28.46
C GLN A 236 36.07 -17.59 29.70
N GLU A 237 35.57 -16.51 30.27
CA GLU A 237 36.17 -15.90 31.46
C GLU A 237 36.06 -16.82 32.68
N ILE A 238 34.91 -17.47 32.89
CA ILE A 238 34.70 -18.48 33.92
C ILE A 238 35.67 -19.66 33.75
N ILE A 239 35.78 -20.21 32.51
CA ILE A 239 36.68 -21.34 32.24
C ILE A 239 38.16 -20.95 32.50
N SER A 240 38.58 -19.76 32.09
CA SER A 240 39.94 -19.28 32.34
C SER A 240 40.22 -19.09 33.82
N SER A 241 39.30 -18.53 34.58
CA SER A 241 39.38 -18.37 36.02
C SER A 241 39.45 -19.73 36.76
N GLN A 242 38.63 -20.70 36.37
CA GLN A 242 38.69 -22.06 36.92
C GLN A 242 39.99 -22.77 36.63
N ARG A 243 40.58 -22.59 35.44
CA ARG A 243 41.90 -23.13 35.10
C ARG A 243 42.99 -22.53 35.97
N LEU A 244 43.02 -21.20 36.14
CA LEU A 244 43.96 -20.52 36.99
C LEU A 244 43.86 -20.98 38.46
N ALA A 245 42.63 -21.10 38.98
CA ALA A 245 42.41 -21.62 40.34
C ALA A 245 42.83 -23.09 40.49
N SER A 246 42.67 -23.91 39.46
CA SER A 246 43.13 -25.30 39.48
C SER A 246 44.66 -25.40 39.44
N ILE A 247 45.33 -24.60 38.60
CA ILE A 247 46.77 -24.51 38.53
C ILE A 247 47.36 -24.03 39.89
N GLY A 248 46.73 -23.01 40.48
CA GLY A 248 47.13 -22.51 41.81
C GLY A 248 47.05 -23.59 42.90
N ARG A 249 45.96 -24.39 42.92
CA ARG A 249 45.82 -25.50 43.88
C ARG A 249 46.86 -26.60 43.65
N LEU A 250 47.12 -26.96 42.38
CA LEU A 250 48.12 -27.95 42.02
C LEU A 250 49.52 -27.46 42.40
N ALA A 251 49.84 -26.20 42.10
CA ALA A 251 51.13 -25.61 42.46
C ALA A 251 51.37 -25.62 44.00
N ALA A 252 50.33 -25.25 44.78
CA ALA A 252 50.39 -25.31 46.24
C ALA A 252 50.60 -26.76 46.78
N GLY A 253 49.88 -27.72 46.20
CA GLY A 253 50.02 -29.14 46.52
C GLY A 253 51.43 -29.67 46.22
N VAL A 254 51.93 -29.41 45.01
CA VAL A 254 53.32 -29.79 44.62
C VAL A 254 54.34 -29.14 45.49
N ALA A 255 54.19 -27.85 45.84
CA ALA A 255 55.11 -27.16 46.74
C ALA A 255 55.14 -27.85 48.10
N HIS A 256 54.02 -28.25 48.67
CA HIS A 256 53.92 -29.01 49.89
C HIS A 256 54.59 -30.42 49.79
N GLU A 257 54.33 -31.13 48.72
CA GLU A 257 54.92 -32.44 48.49
C GLU A 257 56.46 -32.43 48.27
N VAL A 258 56.95 -31.36 47.63
CA VAL A 258 58.36 -31.14 47.43
C VAL A 258 59.07 -30.74 48.77
N ARG A 259 58.42 -29.88 49.59
CA ARG A 259 58.95 -29.44 50.85
C ARG A 259 59.21 -30.56 51.84
N ASN A 260 58.31 -31.60 51.85
CA ASN A 260 58.40 -32.73 52.75
C ASN A 260 59.74 -33.54 52.58
N PRO A 261 60.10 -34.03 51.36
CA PRO A 261 61.33 -34.74 51.13
C PRO A 261 62.55 -33.82 51.33
N LEU A 262 62.47 -32.53 50.96
CA LEU A 262 63.56 -31.56 51.22
C LEU A 262 63.80 -31.40 52.71
N SER A 263 62.76 -31.31 53.54
CA SER A 263 62.88 -31.24 55.00
C SER A 263 63.54 -32.49 55.55
N SER A 264 63.24 -33.67 55.03
CA SER A 264 63.87 -34.91 55.40
C SER A 264 65.36 -34.93 55.03
N ILE A 265 65.71 -34.49 53.81
CA ILE A 265 67.10 -34.40 53.34
C ILE A 265 67.89 -33.45 54.25
N LYS A 266 67.32 -32.28 54.59
CA LYS A 266 67.95 -31.30 55.52
C LYS A 266 68.15 -31.96 56.86
N GLY A 267 67.16 -32.68 57.40
CA GLY A 267 67.32 -33.39 58.69
C GLY A 267 68.42 -34.40 58.66
N PHE A 268 68.56 -35.18 57.59
CA PHE A 268 69.69 -36.12 57.42
C PHE A 268 71.01 -35.40 57.29
N ALA A 269 71.16 -34.33 56.59
CA ALA A 269 72.39 -33.55 56.48
C ALA A 269 72.84 -32.96 57.84
N ILE A 270 71.87 -32.44 58.61
CA ILE A 270 72.16 -31.96 59.99
C ILE A 270 72.57 -33.15 60.87
N TYR A 271 71.95 -34.28 60.81
CA TYR A 271 72.32 -35.48 61.56
C TYR A 271 73.75 -35.92 61.21
N LEU A 272 74.17 -35.97 59.95
CA LEU A 272 75.50 -36.34 59.52
C LEU A 272 76.51 -35.34 60.02
N GLN A 273 76.26 -34.03 59.98
CA GLN A 273 77.10 -32.98 60.50
C GLN A 273 77.36 -33.15 62.00
N GLN A 274 76.39 -33.55 62.80
CA GLN A 274 76.48 -33.79 64.23
C GLN A 274 77.21 -35.09 64.58
N ARG A 275 77.05 -36.14 63.74
CA ARG A 275 77.55 -37.48 63.97
C ARG A 275 79.06 -37.61 63.68
N PHE A 276 79.57 -36.81 62.74
CA PHE A 276 80.91 -36.83 62.24
C PHE A 276 81.62 -35.46 62.35
N PRO A 277 81.80 -34.91 63.56
CA PRO A 277 82.29 -33.55 63.75
C PRO A 277 83.77 -33.38 63.37
N ASP A 278 84.55 -34.50 63.40
CA ASP A 278 85.99 -34.46 63.19
C ASP A 278 86.42 -34.70 61.73
N ASN A 279 85.47 -34.92 60.81
CA ASN A 279 85.77 -35.13 59.42
C ASN A 279 85.41 -33.87 58.58
N PRO A 280 86.42 -33.08 58.10
CA PRO A 280 86.18 -31.83 57.40
C PRO A 280 85.44 -31.99 56.07
N GLU A 281 85.67 -33.11 55.35
CA GLU A 281 84.92 -33.40 54.06
C GLU A 281 83.41 -33.62 54.28
N ASP A 282 83.05 -34.39 55.33
CA ASP A 282 81.62 -34.64 55.66
C ASP A 282 80.94 -33.35 56.14
N GLN A 283 81.66 -32.50 56.86
CA GLN A 283 81.16 -31.19 57.29
C GLN A 283 80.89 -30.26 56.12
N GLU A 284 81.83 -30.17 55.18
CA GLU A 284 81.62 -29.37 53.96
C GLU A 284 80.50 -29.84 53.10
N MET A 285 80.41 -31.19 52.87
CA MET A 285 79.35 -31.77 52.07
C MET A 285 77.96 -31.61 52.71
N SER A 286 77.84 -31.79 54.01
CA SER A 286 76.61 -31.53 54.76
C SER A 286 76.19 -30.08 54.72
N HIS A 287 77.13 -29.16 54.77
CA HIS A 287 76.84 -27.71 54.65
C HIS A 287 76.32 -27.35 53.29
N ILE A 288 76.90 -27.87 52.20
CA ILE A 288 76.45 -27.65 50.82
C ILE A 288 75.08 -28.20 50.69
N LEU A 289 74.72 -29.42 51.14
CA LEU A 289 73.42 -30.00 51.10
C LEU A 289 72.39 -29.14 51.82
N ILE A 290 72.67 -28.61 52.99
CA ILE A 290 71.77 -27.73 53.73
C ILE A 290 71.50 -26.46 52.96
N GLN A 291 72.51 -25.81 52.39
CA GLN A 291 72.35 -24.60 51.58
C GLN A 291 71.50 -24.86 50.32
N GLU A 292 71.72 -25.96 49.61
CA GLU A 292 70.99 -26.25 48.40
C GLU A 292 69.46 -26.57 48.66
N VAL A 293 69.20 -27.29 49.78
CA VAL A 293 67.84 -27.48 50.23
C VAL A 293 67.13 -26.19 50.62
N GLU A 294 67.82 -25.27 51.26
CA GLU A 294 67.30 -23.96 51.62
C GLU A 294 67.05 -23.07 50.41
N ARG A 295 67.82 -23.23 49.34
CA ARG A 295 67.64 -22.53 48.08
C ARG A 295 66.38 -23.02 47.33
N LEU A 296 66.02 -24.32 47.48
CA LEU A 296 64.91 -24.95 46.83
C LEU A 296 63.59 -24.82 47.62
N ASN A 297 63.60 -24.40 48.86
CA ASN A 297 62.44 -24.32 49.75
C ASN A 297 61.81 -22.90 49.81
#